data_d2d9d707a91a7649f6caf41b747f8160
#
_entry.id   d2d9d707a91a7649f6caf41b747f8160
#
_cell.length_a   1.000
_cell.length_b   1.000
_cell.length_c   1.000
_cell.angle_alpha   90.00
_cell.angle_beta   90.00
_cell.angle_gamma   90.00
#
_symmetry.space_group_name_H-M   'P 1'
#
loop_
_entity.id
_entity.type
_entity.pdbx_description
1 polymer ?
#
loop_
_entity_poly.entity_id
_entity_poly.type
_entity_poly.pdbx_seq_one_letter_code
_entity_poly.pdbx_strand_id
1 'polypeptide(L)'
;MTEPVVLLINPNSSDEVTRIIDDVAGRHRGNGTRYVTVKVASNPPAIETVDDEILAVQGLLASVLEWRDRFDVAAAVVACFGDPGVSELRHATGWQVHGIAYEAMRSAVERGQRFSIVCALPSAVPIMEQLAAHYGWADMLVSVRPLASRSSISRQHWRTPPHAWNKSSTTACPTAPTPSASAAHP
;
A
#
# COMPACT_ATOMS: atom_id res chain seq x y z
N MET A 1 6.79 -28.69 -2.29
CA MET A 1 7.17 -27.26 -2.38
C MET A 1 5.87 -26.49 -2.32
N THR A 2 5.71 -25.58 -1.38
CA THR A 2 4.54 -24.68 -1.29
C THR A 2 4.59 -23.69 -2.46
N GLU A 3 3.44 -23.41 -3.06
CA GLU A 3 3.34 -22.41 -4.13
C GLU A 3 3.69 -21.01 -3.57
N PRO A 4 4.57 -20.23 -4.25
CA PRO A 4 4.97 -18.93 -3.77
C PRO A 4 3.78 -17.97 -3.70
N VAL A 5 3.79 -17.08 -2.70
CA VAL A 5 2.70 -16.13 -2.44
C VAL A 5 3.18 -14.68 -2.46
N VAL A 6 2.27 -13.78 -2.81
CA VAL A 6 2.39 -12.37 -2.46
C VAL A 6 1.63 -12.13 -1.16
N LEU A 7 2.36 -11.76 -0.11
CA LEU A 7 1.80 -11.53 1.21
C LEU A 7 1.28 -10.08 1.31
N LEU A 8 -0.02 -9.93 1.56
CA LEU A 8 -0.65 -8.63 1.76
C LEU A 8 -0.79 -8.39 3.27
N ILE A 9 -0.07 -7.43 3.78
CA ILE A 9 0.04 -7.20 5.22
C ILE A 9 -0.79 -5.99 5.62
N ASN A 10 -1.86 -6.24 6.40
CA ASN A 10 -2.49 -5.19 7.18
C ASN A 10 -1.69 -4.96 8.46
N PRO A 11 -1.01 -3.81 8.63
CA PRO A 11 -0.18 -3.57 9.81
C PRO A 11 -0.97 -3.22 11.07
N ASN A 12 -2.30 -3.19 11.02
CA ASN A 12 -3.17 -3.03 12.17
C ASN A 12 -3.98 -4.31 12.46
N SER A 13 -4.74 -4.32 13.57
CA SER A 13 -5.52 -5.50 13.98
C SER A 13 -6.96 -5.54 13.45
N SER A 14 -7.39 -4.58 12.64
CA SER A 14 -8.77 -4.48 12.14
C SER A 14 -9.12 -5.61 11.17
N ASP A 15 -10.13 -6.42 11.53
CA ASP A 15 -10.69 -7.45 10.65
C ASP A 15 -11.40 -6.84 9.44
N GLU A 16 -12.03 -5.68 9.61
CA GLU A 16 -12.71 -4.98 8.53
C GLU A 16 -11.72 -4.53 7.45
N VAL A 17 -10.61 -3.89 7.86
CA VAL A 17 -9.55 -3.45 6.95
C VAL A 17 -8.91 -4.66 6.26
N THR A 18 -8.61 -5.73 7.00
CA THR A 18 -8.05 -6.95 6.44
C THR A 18 -8.93 -7.55 5.35
N ARG A 19 -10.24 -7.60 5.59
CA ARG A 19 -11.21 -8.09 4.59
C ARG A 19 -11.27 -7.19 3.36
N ILE A 20 -11.21 -5.85 3.53
CA ILE A 20 -11.17 -4.91 2.40
C ILE A 20 -9.93 -5.17 1.53
N ILE A 21 -8.77 -5.37 2.15
CA ILE A 21 -7.52 -5.68 1.44
C ILE A 21 -7.68 -6.99 0.65
N ASP A 22 -8.22 -8.04 1.26
CA ASP A 22 -8.44 -9.33 0.60
C ASP A 22 -9.45 -9.22 -0.56
N ASP A 23 -10.53 -8.46 -0.39
CA ASP A 23 -11.53 -8.20 -1.44
C ASP A 23 -10.92 -7.46 -2.63
N VAL A 24 -10.03 -6.50 -2.39
CA VAL A 24 -9.30 -5.79 -3.45
C VAL A 24 -8.38 -6.75 -4.18
N ALA A 25 -7.59 -7.54 -3.48
CA ALA A 25 -6.71 -8.55 -4.07
C ALA A 25 -7.50 -9.58 -4.88
N GLY A 26 -8.67 -9.98 -4.38
CA GLY A 26 -9.58 -10.92 -5.05
C GLY A 26 -9.99 -10.50 -6.47
N ARG A 27 -10.09 -9.18 -6.72
CA ARG A 27 -10.43 -8.61 -8.04
C ARG A 27 -9.28 -8.74 -9.06
N HIS A 28 -8.07 -8.97 -8.60
CA HIS A 28 -6.86 -9.09 -9.39
C HIS A 28 -6.36 -10.55 -9.50
N ARG A 29 -7.11 -11.51 -8.97
CA ARG A 29 -6.85 -12.94 -9.14
C ARG A 29 -7.09 -13.32 -10.60
N GLY A 30 -6.11 -13.90 -11.25
CA GLY A 30 -6.24 -14.31 -12.66
C GLY A 30 -4.92 -14.48 -13.41
N ASN A 31 -3.81 -13.99 -12.83
CA ASN A 31 -2.51 -14.02 -13.50
C ASN A 31 -1.57 -15.09 -12.92
N GLY A 32 -2.11 -16.16 -12.30
CA GLY A 32 -1.29 -17.18 -11.65
C GLY A 32 -0.63 -16.72 -10.33
N THR A 33 -0.95 -15.52 -9.84
CA THR A 33 -0.41 -15.01 -8.58
C THR A 33 -1.33 -15.38 -7.42
N ARG A 34 -0.78 -16.03 -6.41
CA ARG A 34 -1.49 -16.35 -5.18
C ARG A 34 -1.28 -15.24 -4.15
N TYR A 35 -2.36 -14.60 -3.73
CA TYR A 35 -2.34 -13.59 -2.66
C TYR A 35 -2.78 -14.22 -1.34
N VAL A 36 -2.10 -13.86 -0.25
CA VAL A 36 -2.48 -14.22 1.12
C VAL A 36 -2.52 -12.93 1.94
N THR A 37 -3.67 -12.64 2.53
CA THR A 37 -3.84 -11.46 3.38
C THR A 37 -3.66 -11.83 4.84
N VAL A 38 -2.80 -11.10 5.54
CA VAL A 38 -2.54 -11.27 6.98
C VAL A 38 -2.71 -9.93 7.70
N LYS A 39 -2.96 -9.99 9.01
CA LYS A 39 -2.97 -8.82 9.88
C LYS A 39 -2.03 -9.00 11.06
N VAL A 40 -1.62 -7.92 11.68
CA VAL A 40 -0.86 -7.94 12.93
C VAL A 40 -1.85 -7.81 14.10
N ALA A 41 -2.25 -8.94 14.66
CA ALA A 41 -3.30 -8.99 15.68
C ALA A 41 -2.94 -8.27 16.99
N SER A 42 -1.66 -8.13 17.31
CA SER A 42 -1.15 -7.43 18.50
C SER A 42 -1.14 -5.92 18.37
N ASN A 43 -1.28 -5.37 17.17
CA ASN A 43 -1.20 -3.94 16.91
C ASN A 43 -2.52 -3.21 17.19
N PRO A 44 -2.51 -1.87 17.32
CA PRO A 44 -3.72 -1.08 17.42
C PRO A 44 -4.67 -1.33 16.24
N PRO A 45 -6.00 -1.12 16.41
CA PRO A 45 -6.97 -1.31 15.34
C PRO A 45 -6.90 -0.25 14.23
N ALA A 46 -6.20 0.87 14.49
CA ALA A 46 -5.89 1.92 13.53
C ALA A 46 -4.49 2.48 13.82
N ILE A 47 -3.82 2.99 12.81
CA ILE A 47 -2.53 3.68 12.92
C ILE A 47 -2.81 5.14 12.56
N GLU A 48 -2.90 5.98 13.59
CA GLU A 48 -3.29 7.39 13.46
C GLU A 48 -2.24 8.37 13.99
N THR A 49 -1.29 7.88 14.78
CA THR A 49 -0.24 8.65 15.44
C THR A 49 1.13 8.06 15.18
N VAL A 50 2.18 8.83 15.49
CA VAL A 50 3.57 8.34 15.44
C VAL A 50 3.79 7.16 16.39
N ASP A 51 3.19 7.20 17.58
CA ASP A 51 3.28 6.10 18.55
C ASP A 51 2.63 4.83 18.01
N ASP A 52 1.49 4.94 17.34
CA ASP A 52 0.85 3.80 16.67
C ASP A 52 1.75 3.22 15.57
N GLU A 53 2.46 4.08 14.83
CA GLU A 53 3.39 3.65 13.80
C GLU A 53 4.57 2.87 14.38
N ILE A 54 5.15 3.35 15.48
CA ILE A 54 6.22 2.64 16.19
C ILE A 54 5.75 1.26 16.65
N LEU A 55 4.57 1.18 17.25
CA LEU A 55 3.96 -0.09 17.66
C LEU A 55 3.69 -1.00 16.46
N ALA A 56 3.22 -0.42 15.35
CA ALA A 56 2.96 -1.17 14.13
C ALA A 56 4.23 -1.83 13.58
N VAL A 57 5.34 -1.12 13.56
CA VAL A 57 6.64 -1.66 13.12
C VAL A 57 7.10 -2.80 14.04
N GLN A 58 6.99 -2.63 15.35
CA GLN A 58 7.37 -3.67 16.32
C GLN A 58 6.54 -4.95 16.14
N GLY A 59 5.23 -4.82 16.01
CA GLY A 59 4.34 -5.96 15.81
C GLY A 59 4.55 -6.64 14.46
N LEU A 60 4.83 -5.88 13.39
CA LEU A 60 5.21 -6.42 12.09
C LEU A 60 6.44 -7.32 12.19
N LEU A 61 7.51 -6.82 12.81
CA LEU A 61 8.76 -7.58 12.98
C LEU A 61 8.56 -8.82 13.86
N ALA A 62 7.75 -8.74 14.90
CA ALA A 62 7.42 -9.89 15.75
C ALA A 62 6.67 -10.99 14.99
N SER A 63 5.85 -10.62 14.00
CA SER A 63 5.05 -11.57 13.21
C SER A 63 5.81 -12.25 12.07
N VAL A 64 6.99 -11.75 11.71
CA VAL A 64 7.77 -12.23 10.56
C VAL A 64 8.10 -13.71 10.64
N LEU A 65 8.50 -14.21 11.81
CA LEU A 65 8.89 -15.62 11.97
C LEU A 65 7.72 -16.55 11.68
N GLU A 66 6.53 -16.24 12.21
CA GLU A 66 5.31 -17.00 11.93
C GLU A 66 5.01 -17.04 10.42
N TRP A 67 5.12 -15.91 9.73
CA TRP A 67 4.82 -15.84 8.31
C TRP A 67 5.83 -16.59 7.45
N ARG A 68 7.13 -16.55 7.81
CA ARG A 68 8.19 -17.32 7.13
C ARG A 68 7.99 -18.82 7.27
N ASP A 69 7.50 -19.27 8.40
CA ASP A 69 7.27 -20.71 8.64
C ASP A 69 6.03 -21.21 7.88
N ARG A 70 5.06 -20.33 7.63
CA ARG A 70 3.78 -20.68 7.02
C ARG A 70 3.74 -20.52 5.50
N PHE A 71 4.52 -19.59 4.96
CA PHE A 71 4.40 -19.17 3.56
C PHE A 71 5.76 -19.14 2.86
N ASP A 72 5.76 -19.57 1.60
CA ASP A 72 6.84 -19.30 0.66
C ASP A 72 6.61 -17.90 0.05
N VAL A 73 7.19 -16.87 0.67
CA VAL A 73 6.89 -15.46 0.33
C VAL A 73 7.77 -15.01 -0.82
N ALA A 74 7.19 -14.82 -2.00
CA ALA A 74 7.85 -14.23 -3.16
C ALA A 74 7.96 -12.70 -3.06
N ALA A 75 6.94 -12.04 -2.53
CA ALA A 75 6.92 -10.60 -2.27
C ALA A 75 5.92 -10.28 -1.16
N ALA A 76 6.06 -9.12 -0.53
CA ALA A 76 5.12 -8.61 0.46
C ALA A 76 4.69 -7.18 0.14
N VAL A 77 3.45 -6.84 0.51
CA VAL A 77 2.90 -5.49 0.38
C VAL A 77 2.39 -5.05 1.74
N VAL A 78 2.90 -3.94 2.26
CA VAL A 78 2.36 -3.29 3.46
C VAL A 78 1.21 -2.39 3.03
N ALA A 79 -0.01 -2.80 3.41
CA ALA A 79 -1.25 -2.16 2.96
C ALA A 79 -1.72 -1.05 3.92
N CYS A 80 -0.83 -0.09 4.18
CA CYS A 80 -1.11 1.13 4.95
C CYS A 80 -0.43 2.31 4.27
N PHE A 81 -1.16 3.43 4.11
CA PHE A 81 -0.65 4.62 3.41
C PHE A 81 0.24 5.50 4.32
N GLY A 82 1.18 4.89 4.99
CA GLY A 82 2.29 5.44 5.78
C GLY A 82 3.52 4.58 5.57
N ASP A 83 3.31 3.42 4.92
CA ASP A 83 4.35 2.40 4.65
C ASP A 83 5.13 1.97 5.90
N PRO A 84 4.47 1.75 7.08
CA PRO A 84 5.17 1.45 8.31
C PRO A 84 5.95 0.14 8.19
N GLY A 85 7.23 0.18 8.56
CA GLY A 85 8.08 -1.01 8.65
C GLY A 85 8.50 -1.63 7.32
N VAL A 86 8.29 -0.98 6.18
CA VAL A 86 8.70 -1.51 4.86
C VAL A 86 10.21 -1.73 4.80
N SER A 87 11.00 -0.78 5.25
CA SER A 87 12.47 -0.88 5.29
C SER A 87 12.94 -1.97 6.24
N GLU A 88 12.36 -2.01 7.44
CA GLU A 88 12.67 -2.97 8.49
C GLU A 88 12.34 -4.40 8.07
N LEU A 89 11.18 -4.58 7.43
CA LEU A 89 10.79 -5.89 6.88
C LEU A 89 11.75 -6.37 5.79
N ARG A 90 12.13 -5.49 4.86
CA ARG A 90 13.14 -5.82 3.83
C ARG A 90 14.43 -6.31 4.48
N HIS A 91 14.89 -5.59 5.50
CA HIS A 91 16.15 -5.89 6.19
C HIS A 91 16.08 -7.22 6.95
N ALA A 92 14.97 -7.45 7.68
CA ALA A 92 14.79 -8.64 8.50
C ALA A 92 14.54 -9.91 7.70
N THR A 93 13.97 -9.80 6.49
CA THR A 93 13.49 -10.97 5.74
C THR A 93 14.26 -11.26 4.46
N GLY A 94 14.83 -10.23 3.84
CA GLY A 94 15.32 -10.28 2.46
C GLY A 94 14.20 -10.34 1.40
N TRP A 95 12.93 -10.24 1.79
CA TRP A 95 11.81 -10.21 0.84
C TRP A 95 11.79 -8.93 0.01
N GLN A 96 11.18 -9.01 -1.16
CA GLN A 96 10.76 -7.81 -1.87
C GLN A 96 9.51 -7.26 -1.19
N VAL A 97 9.67 -6.17 -0.43
CA VAL A 97 8.57 -5.55 0.31
C VAL A 97 8.21 -4.22 -0.35
N HIS A 98 6.94 -4.01 -0.63
CA HIS A 98 6.40 -2.81 -1.24
C HIS A 98 5.45 -2.11 -0.26
N GLY A 99 5.51 -0.78 -0.20
CA GLY A 99 4.57 0.05 0.52
C GLY A 99 3.57 0.68 -0.43
N ILE A 100 2.29 0.70 -0.08
CA ILE A 100 1.26 1.24 -0.99
C ILE A 100 1.37 2.75 -1.21
N ALA A 101 1.91 3.51 -0.24
CA ALA A 101 2.14 4.94 -0.40
C ALA A 101 3.27 5.21 -1.41
N TYR A 102 4.41 4.54 -1.23
CA TYR A 102 5.53 4.63 -2.17
C TYR A 102 5.10 4.30 -3.60
N GLU A 103 4.44 3.17 -3.79
CA GLU A 103 4.05 2.70 -5.13
C GLU A 103 3.02 3.63 -5.80
N ALA A 104 2.08 4.18 -5.03
CA ALA A 104 1.12 5.16 -5.55
C ALA A 104 1.80 6.46 -5.99
N MET A 105 2.69 7.01 -5.16
CA MET A 105 3.43 8.23 -5.48
C MET A 105 4.39 7.99 -6.67
N ARG A 106 5.15 6.88 -6.65
CA ARG A 106 6.05 6.48 -7.73
C ARG A 106 5.32 6.39 -9.06
N SER A 107 4.16 5.77 -9.08
CA SER A 107 3.34 5.62 -10.29
C SER A 107 2.92 6.97 -10.90
N ALA A 108 2.67 8.01 -10.08
CA ALA A 108 2.40 9.35 -10.57
C ALA A 108 3.66 10.01 -11.12
N VAL A 109 4.76 9.94 -10.37
CA VAL A 109 6.04 10.57 -10.73
C VAL A 109 6.62 10.00 -12.02
N GLU A 110 6.58 8.68 -12.19
CA GLU A 110 7.07 8.01 -13.43
C GLU A 110 6.29 8.42 -14.68
N ARG A 111 5.05 8.89 -14.51
CA ARG A 111 4.24 9.48 -15.59
C ARG A 111 4.49 10.98 -15.79
N GLY A 112 5.41 11.58 -15.06
CA GLY A 112 5.66 13.02 -15.06
C GLY A 112 4.50 13.83 -14.44
N GLN A 113 3.67 13.21 -13.60
CA GLN A 113 2.50 13.83 -13.01
C GLN A 113 2.79 14.29 -11.58
N ARG A 114 2.32 15.49 -11.25
CA ARG A 114 2.21 15.94 -9.86
C ARG A 114 0.98 15.28 -9.23
N PHE A 115 1.02 15.09 -7.91
CA PHE A 115 -0.05 14.41 -7.19
C PHE A 115 -0.52 15.16 -5.94
N SER A 116 -1.71 14.82 -5.48
CA SER A 116 -2.23 15.24 -4.17
C SER A 116 -2.63 14.00 -3.37
N ILE A 117 -2.50 14.10 -2.05
CA ILE A 117 -2.89 13.04 -1.12
C ILE A 117 -4.17 13.47 -0.41
N VAL A 118 -5.15 12.57 -0.32
CA VAL A 118 -6.33 12.74 0.51
C VAL A 118 -6.18 11.81 1.72
N CYS A 119 -6.21 12.37 2.94
CA CYS A 119 -6.09 11.60 4.19
C CYS A 119 -7.36 11.71 5.03
N ALA A 120 -7.56 10.75 5.94
CA ALA A 120 -8.77 10.69 6.76
C ALA A 120 -8.81 11.77 7.85
N LEU A 121 -7.64 12.10 8.43
CA LEU A 121 -7.52 12.96 9.60
C LEU A 121 -6.59 14.16 9.33
N PRO A 122 -6.89 15.34 9.91
CA PRO A 122 -5.98 16.50 9.84
C PRO A 122 -4.59 16.22 10.41
N SER A 123 -4.48 15.38 11.44
CA SER A 123 -3.21 14.96 12.05
C SER A 123 -2.29 14.19 11.10
N ALA A 124 -2.84 13.56 10.06
CA ALA A 124 -2.06 12.83 9.06
C ALA A 124 -1.40 13.76 8.02
N VAL A 125 -1.82 15.03 7.91
CA VAL A 125 -1.27 15.96 6.91
C VAL A 125 0.26 16.07 7.00
N PRO A 126 0.86 16.45 8.14
CA PRO A 126 2.31 16.56 8.23
C PRO A 126 3.03 15.24 8.02
N ILE A 127 2.42 14.11 8.39
CA ILE A 127 3.00 12.78 8.17
C ILE A 127 3.11 12.49 6.67
N MET A 128 2.06 12.76 5.91
CA MET A 128 2.03 12.54 4.45
C MET A 128 2.99 13.47 3.70
N GLU A 129 3.13 14.72 4.16
CA GLU A 129 4.10 15.67 3.60
C GLU A 129 5.54 15.20 3.84
N GLN A 130 5.84 14.74 5.07
CA GLN A 130 7.13 14.18 5.41
C GLN A 130 7.44 12.90 4.64
N LEU A 131 6.43 12.05 4.42
CA LEU A 131 6.58 10.81 3.66
C LEU A 131 6.93 11.11 2.19
N ALA A 132 6.25 12.07 1.55
CA ALA A 132 6.58 12.49 0.19
C ALA A 132 8.00 13.08 0.10
N ALA A 133 8.42 13.85 1.11
CA ALA A 133 9.78 14.39 1.20
C ALA A 133 10.82 13.28 1.42
N HIS A 134 10.54 12.30 2.28
CA HIS A 134 11.38 11.13 2.51
C HIS A 134 11.65 10.33 1.23
N TYR A 135 10.64 10.22 0.37
CA TYR A 135 10.77 9.57 -0.94
C TYR A 135 11.41 10.46 -2.03
N GLY A 136 11.77 11.70 -1.71
CA GLY A 136 12.38 12.64 -2.64
C GLY A 136 11.39 13.28 -3.62
N TRP A 137 10.09 13.26 -3.32
CA TRP A 137 9.03 13.76 -4.19
C TRP A 137 8.24 14.94 -3.64
N ALA A 138 8.84 15.71 -2.71
CA ALA A 138 8.20 16.92 -2.15
C ALA A 138 7.76 17.91 -3.24
N ASP A 139 8.58 18.11 -4.27
CA ASP A 139 8.29 19.03 -5.38
C ASP A 139 7.15 18.52 -6.31
N MET A 140 6.88 17.22 -6.27
CA MET A 140 5.79 16.60 -7.03
C MET A 140 4.47 16.62 -6.26
N LEU A 141 4.51 16.82 -4.95
CA LEU A 141 3.33 16.92 -4.10
C LEU A 141 2.68 18.31 -4.24
N VAL A 142 1.44 18.34 -4.69
CA VAL A 142 0.66 19.59 -4.82
C VAL A 142 0.01 20.00 -3.50
N SER A 143 -0.61 19.03 -2.83
CA SER A 143 -1.29 19.25 -1.54
C SER A 143 -1.57 17.95 -0.81
N VAL A 144 -1.70 18.05 0.51
CA VAL A 144 -2.33 17.00 1.33
C VAL A 144 -3.66 17.57 1.86
N ARG A 145 -4.75 16.86 1.65
CA ARG A 145 -6.10 17.31 2.01
C ARG A 145 -6.76 16.32 2.98
N PRO A 146 -7.04 16.73 4.22
CA PRO A 146 -7.85 15.89 5.10
C PRO A 146 -9.30 15.89 4.64
N LEU A 147 -9.96 14.75 4.75
CA LEU A 147 -11.42 14.68 4.66
C LEU A 147 -12.00 15.48 5.83
N ALA A 148 -13.01 16.30 5.55
CA ALA A 148 -13.65 17.13 6.58
C ALA A 148 -14.09 16.27 7.79
N SER A 149 -13.94 16.85 8.98
CA SER A 149 -14.00 16.24 10.31
C SER A 149 -14.93 15.01 10.48
N ARG A 150 -14.59 14.12 11.44
CA ARG A 150 -15.37 12.91 11.83
C ARG A 150 -16.89 13.10 11.95
N SER A 151 -17.39 14.31 12.15
CA SER A 151 -18.81 14.64 12.22
C SER A 151 -19.56 14.58 10.88
N SER A 152 -18.86 14.61 9.77
CA SER A 152 -19.43 14.56 8.41
C SER A 152 -19.28 13.20 7.71
N ILE A 153 -18.46 12.31 8.24
CA ILE A 153 -18.33 10.95 7.71
C ILE A 153 -19.29 10.05 8.50
N SER A 154 -20.58 10.13 8.17
CA SER A 154 -21.53 9.13 8.68
C SER A 154 -21.13 7.77 8.11
N ARG A 155 -21.06 6.75 8.97
CA ARG A 155 -20.72 5.34 8.60
C ARG A 155 -21.60 4.77 7.49
N GLN A 156 -22.64 5.48 7.07
CA GLN A 156 -23.58 5.07 6.03
C GLN A 156 -23.05 5.25 4.59
N HIS A 157 -22.04 6.10 4.36
CA HIS A 157 -21.54 6.36 3.01
C HIS A 157 -20.57 5.30 2.47
N TRP A 158 -20.01 4.44 3.32
CA TRP A 158 -19.12 3.36 2.89
C TRP A 158 -19.84 2.07 2.49
N ARG A 159 -21.15 1.97 2.74
CA ARG A 159 -21.96 0.76 2.48
C ARG A 159 -22.46 0.63 1.05
N THR A 160 -22.35 1.67 0.26
CA THR A 160 -22.73 1.64 -1.16
C THR A 160 -21.56 2.13 -1.99
N PRO A 161 -20.83 1.26 -2.71
CA PRO A 161 -19.98 1.74 -3.77
C PRO A 161 -20.89 2.49 -4.76
N PRO A 162 -20.51 3.70 -5.23
CA PRO A 162 -21.27 4.36 -6.27
C PRO A 162 -21.31 3.41 -7.47
N HIS A 163 -22.49 2.94 -7.84
CA HIS A 163 -22.77 2.14 -9.03
C HIS A 163 -22.61 2.99 -10.30
N ALA A 164 -21.50 3.67 -10.47
CA ALA A 164 -21.22 4.43 -11.69
C ALA A 164 -19.71 4.62 -11.91
N TRP A 165 -18.92 3.56 -11.78
CA TRP A 165 -17.76 3.45 -12.63
C TRP A 165 -18.26 2.87 -13.95
N ASN A 166 -18.65 3.78 -14.85
CA ASN A 166 -19.04 3.45 -16.20
C ASN A 166 -17.91 2.68 -16.89
N LYS A 167 -18.19 1.43 -17.24
CA LYS A 167 -17.26 0.55 -17.98
C LYS A 167 -16.95 1.01 -19.41
N SER A 168 -17.31 2.24 -19.78
CA SER A 168 -17.18 2.75 -21.14
C SER A 168 -15.98 3.65 -21.41
N SER A 169 -15.05 3.81 -20.48
CA SER A 169 -13.75 4.46 -20.75
C SER A 169 -12.59 3.48 -20.60
N THR A 170 -12.65 2.38 -21.33
CA THR A 170 -11.47 1.59 -21.65
C THR A 170 -10.68 2.32 -22.73
N THR A 171 -10.01 3.40 -22.35
CA THR A 171 -8.87 3.85 -23.13
C THR A 171 -7.76 2.86 -22.84
N ALA A 172 -7.43 2.04 -23.82
CA ALA A 172 -6.37 1.06 -23.76
C ALA A 172 -5.09 1.75 -23.23
N CYS A 173 -4.52 1.17 -22.19
CA CYS A 173 -3.20 1.56 -21.71
C CYS A 173 -2.23 1.38 -22.88
N PRO A 174 -1.53 2.43 -23.36
CA PRO A 174 -0.53 2.24 -24.40
C PRO A 174 0.55 1.31 -23.87
N THR A 175 0.79 0.23 -24.59
CA THR A 175 1.89 -0.71 -24.33
C THR A 175 3.20 0.04 -24.24
N ALA A 176 3.96 -0.18 -23.18
CA ALA A 176 5.29 0.37 -23.01
C ALA A 176 6.17 0.00 -24.22
N PRO A 177 6.98 0.92 -24.76
CA PRO A 177 7.89 0.59 -25.83
C PRO A 177 8.91 -0.42 -25.34
N THR A 178 9.08 -1.49 -26.10
CA THR A 178 10.16 -2.47 -25.95
C THR A 178 11.50 -1.75 -26.02
N PRO A 179 12.44 -2.00 -25.09
CA PRO A 179 13.78 -1.46 -25.22
C PRO A 179 14.47 -2.07 -26.45
N SER A 180 14.80 -1.24 -27.42
CA SER A 180 15.59 -1.62 -28.57
C SER A 180 17.01 -2.01 -28.13
N ALA A 181 17.38 -3.25 -28.43
CA ALA A 181 18.76 -3.71 -28.37
C ALA A 181 19.58 -3.01 -29.48
N SER A 182 20.47 -2.14 -29.11
CA SER A 182 21.60 -1.63 -29.88
C SER A 182 22.41 -0.72 -28.95
N ALA A 183 23.74 -0.85 -28.79
CA ALA A 183 24.78 -1.23 -29.67
C ALA A 183 25.99 -1.73 -28.87
N ALA A 184 26.60 -2.79 -29.33
CA ALA A 184 28.00 -3.10 -29.07
C ALA A 184 28.87 -2.08 -29.80
N HIS A 185 29.88 -1.56 -29.12
CA HIS A 185 31.07 -0.99 -29.76
C HIS A 185 32.29 -1.10 -28.87
N PRO A 186 33.51 -1.05 -29.47
CA PRO A 186 34.52 -2.09 -29.52
C PRO A 186 35.45 -2.04 -28.35
#